data_3297fb41f6535ed49067e68b8e1c7ae8
#
_entry.id   3297fb41f6535ed49067e68b8e1c7ae8
#
_cell.length_a   1.000
_cell.length_b   1.000
_cell.length_c   1.000
_cell.angle_alpha   90.00
_cell.angle_beta   90.00
_cell.angle_gamma   90.00
#
_symmetry.space_group_name_H-M   'P 1'
#
loop_
_entity.id
_entity.type
_entity.pdbx_description
1 polymer ?
#
loop_
_entity_poly.entity_id
_entity_poly.type
_entity_poly.pdbx_seq_one_letter_code
_entity_poly.pdbx_strand_id
1 'polypeptide(L)' 'MRDGGTDMKLANALTERAELQTRVRQLESRLMNNAQVQEGERPAEEPAALLEALDAAYTALESLIARINLTN' A
#
# COMPACT_ATOMS: atom_id res chain seq x y z
N MET A 1 -6.57 33.16 12.35
CA MET A 1 -7.31 31.94 12.21
C MET A 1 -6.49 30.77 11.72
N ARG A 2 -6.61 29.67 12.39
CA ARG A 2 -5.88 28.51 11.97
C ARG A 2 -6.42 27.93 10.66
N ASP A 3 -5.53 27.46 9.84
CA ASP A 3 -5.89 26.85 8.58
C ASP A 3 -6.32 25.39 8.81
N GLY A 4 -7.59 25.18 9.06
CA GLY A 4 -8.13 23.86 9.29
C GLY A 4 -8.00 22.95 8.08
N GLY A 5 -8.00 23.53 6.88
CA GLY A 5 -7.83 22.77 5.64
C GLY A 5 -6.47 22.12 5.56
N THR A 6 -5.42 22.81 5.96
CA THR A 6 -4.05 22.27 5.97
C THR A 6 -3.94 21.12 6.99
N ASP A 7 -4.50 21.30 8.19
CA ASP A 7 -4.49 20.26 9.21
C ASP A 7 -5.24 19.01 8.73
N MET A 8 -6.40 19.24 8.10
CA MET A 8 -7.19 18.13 7.56
C MET A 8 -6.43 17.37 6.49
N LYS A 9 -5.75 18.08 5.59
CA LYS A 9 -4.99 17.44 4.53
C LYS A 9 -3.86 16.59 5.09
N LEU A 10 -3.17 17.08 6.11
CA LEU A 10 -2.09 16.31 6.73
C LEU A 10 -2.67 15.08 7.42
N ALA A 11 -3.75 15.22 8.16
CA ALA A 11 -4.38 14.10 8.83
C ALA A 11 -4.84 13.05 7.83
N ASN A 12 -5.44 13.49 6.71
CA ASN A 12 -5.87 12.57 5.66
C ASN A 12 -4.68 11.84 5.04
N ALA A 13 -3.58 12.55 4.82
CA ALA A 13 -2.37 11.94 4.25
C ALA A 13 -1.78 10.89 5.17
N LEU A 14 -1.78 11.14 6.49
CA LEU A 14 -1.29 10.18 7.46
C LEU A 14 -2.17 8.93 7.51
N THR A 15 -3.49 9.13 7.43
CA THR A 15 -4.44 8.02 7.37
C THR A 15 -4.23 7.20 6.09
N GLU A 16 -4.08 7.87 4.96
CA GLU A 16 -3.80 7.22 3.69
C GLU A 16 -2.52 6.39 3.76
N ARG A 17 -1.48 6.95 4.39
CA ARG A 17 -0.22 6.23 4.55
C ARG A 17 -0.42 4.95 5.33
N ALA A 18 -1.15 5.02 6.44
CA ALA A 18 -1.42 3.84 7.24
C ALA A 18 -2.20 2.79 6.46
N GLU A 19 -3.18 3.23 5.67
CA GLU A 19 -3.97 2.33 4.85
C GLU A 19 -3.12 1.66 3.76
N LEU A 20 -2.23 2.43 3.13
CA LEU A 20 -1.33 1.87 2.11
C LEU A 20 -0.34 0.90 2.71
N GLN A 21 0.18 1.19 3.90
CA GLN A 21 1.07 0.27 4.59
C GLN A 21 0.37 -1.04 4.92
N THR A 22 -0.88 -0.97 5.35
CA THR A 22 -1.69 -2.16 5.61
C THR A 22 -1.91 -2.95 4.31
N ARG A 23 -2.22 -2.24 3.22
CA ARG A 23 -2.43 -2.89 1.93
C ARG A 23 -1.18 -3.60 1.45
N VAL A 24 -0.01 -2.97 1.60
CA VAL A 24 1.27 -3.59 1.25
C VAL A 24 1.44 -4.89 2.02
N ARG A 25 1.22 -4.87 3.34
CA ARG A 25 1.36 -6.07 4.15
C ARG A 25 0.37 -7.16 3.75
N GLN A 26 -0.86 -6.78 3.42
CA GLN A 26 -1.87 -7.73 2.97
C GLN A 26 -1.46 -8.38 1.65
N LEU A 27 -0.97 -7.59 0.71
CA LEU A 27 -0.54 -8.09 -0.59
C LEU A 27 0.68 -9.00 -0.46
N GLU A 28 1.63 -8.62 0.40
CA GLU A 28 2.80 -9.46 0.66
C GLU A 28 2.39 -10.80 1.26
N SER A 29 1.45 -10.76 2.20
CA SER A 29 0.94 -11.98 2.83
C SER A 29 0.25 -12.88 1.81
N ARG A 30 -0.55 -12.29 0.92
CA ARG A 30 -1.24 -13.04 -0.13
C ARG A 30 -0.23 -13.67 -1.10
N LEU A 31 0.82 -12.96 -1.44
CA LEU A 31 1.89 -13.50 -2.28
C LEU A 31 2.58 -14.68 -1.63
N MET A 32 2.89 -14.57 -0.34
CA MET A 32 3.52 -15.65 0.39
C MET A 32 2.62 -16.88 0.44
N ASN A 33 1.35 -16.68 0.75
CA ASN A 33 0.39 -17.78 0.80
C ASN A 33 0.24 -18.45 -0.56
N ASN A 34 0.23 -17.63 -1.60
CA ASN A 34 0.10 -18.11 -2.97
C ASN A 34 1.31 -18.93 -3.38
N ALA A 35 2.50 -18.52 -2.92
CA ALA A 35 3.75 -19.21 -3.25
C ALA A 35 3.89 -20.54 -2.51
N GLN A 36 3.06 -20.77 -1.50
CA GLN A 36 3.12 -22.01 -0.70
C GLN A 36 2.19 -23.10 -1.21
N VAL A 37 1.56 -22.91 -2.38
CA VAL A 37 0.74 -23.97 -2.94
C VAL A 37 1.62 -25.16 -3.30
N GLN A 38 1.04 -26.34 -3.16
CA GLN A 38 1.77 -27.58 -3.42
C GLN A 38 1.96 -27.77 -4.92
N GLU A 39 3.00 -28.53 -5.24
CA GLU A 39 3.26 -28.86 -6.63
C GLU A 39 2.05 -29.51 -7.28
N GLY A 40 1.70 -29.02 -8.46
CA GLY A 40 0.55 -29.51 -9.18
C GLY A 40 -0.73 -28.76 -8.92
N GLU A 41 -0.76 -27.92 -7.88
CA GLU A 41 -1.91 -27.09 -7.58
C GLU A 41 -1.78 -25.75 -8.26
N ARG A 42 -2.93 -25.16 -8.56
CA ARG A 42 -2.94 -23.81 -9.11
C ARG A 42 -2.99 -22.80 -7.99
N PRO A 43 -2.21 -21.71 -8.06
CA PRO A 43 -2.35 -20.64 -7.07
C PRO A 43 -3.78 -20.08 -7.09
N ALA A 44 -4.27 -19.71 -5.91
CA ALA A 44 -5.59 -19.10 -5.81
C ALA A 44 -5.66 -17.76 -6.53
N GLU A 45 -4.55 -17.05 -6.58
CA GLU A 45 -4.46 -15.75 -7.24
C GLU A 45 -3.30 -15.75 -8.22
N GLU A 46 -3.44 -14.95 -9.27
CA GLU A 46 -2.38 -14.81 -10.27
C GLU A 46 -1.21 -14.04 -9.68
N PRO A 47 -0.01 -14.66 -9.59
CA PRO A 47 1.15 -13.97 -8.99
C PRO A 47 1.49 -12.65 -9.67
N ALA A 48 1.38 -12.60 -11.00
CA ALA A 48 1.70 -11.37 -11.72
C ALA A 48 0.76 -10.23 -11.31
N ALA A 49 -0.52 -10.53 -11.12
CA ALA A 49 -1.49 -9.54 -10.70
C ALA A 49 -1.20 -9.04 -9.28
N LEU A 50 -0.79 -9.95 -8.39
CA LEU A 50 -0.42 -9.56 -7.03
C LEU A 50 0.82 -8.69 -7.02
N LEU A 51 1.81 -9.02 -7.85
CA LEU A 51 3.03 -8.22 -7.96
C LEU A 51 2.75 -6.82 -8.52
N GLU A 52 1.86 -6.73 -9.51
CA GLU A 52 1.46 -5.44 -10.06
C GLU A 52 0.77 -4.60 -8.99
N ALA A 53 -0.14 -5.20 -8.23
CA ALA A 53 -0.86 -4.50 -7.18
C ALA A 53 0.10 -4.03 -6.08
N LEU A 54 1.08 -4.87 -5.73
CA LEU A 54 2.07 -4.53 -4.72
C LEU A 54 2.96 -3.37 -5.20
N ASP A 55 3.40 -3.43 -6.44
CA ASP A 55 4.21 -2.37 -7.03
C ASP A 55 3.44 -1.04 -7.04
N ALA A 56 2.18 -1.09 -7.42
CA ALA A 56 1.33 0.11 -7.42
C ALA A 56 1.16 0.66 -6.00
N ALA A 57 0.99 -0.21 -5.01
CA ALA A 57 0.85 0.22 -3.63
C ALA A 57 2.13 0.86 -3.11
N TYR A 58 3.29 0.30 -3.42
CA TYR A 58 4.57 0.88 -3.05
C TYR A 58 4.78 2.24 -3.71
N THR A 59 4.47 2.35 -5.00
CA THR A 59 4.60 3.62 -5.72
C THR A 59 3.71 4.69 -5.09
N ALA A 60 2.47 4.35 -4.77
CA ALA A 60 1.54 5.27 -4.12
C ALA A 60 2.06 5.69 -2.75
N LEU A 61 2.61 4.73 -1.99
CA LEU A 61 3.14 5.00 -0.66
C LEU A 61 4.35 5.93 -0.73
N GLU A 62 5.28 5.68 -1.65
CA GLU A 62 6.45 6.52 -1.83
C GLU A 62 6.07 7.95 -2.19
N SER A 63 5.12 8.08 -3.10
CA SER A 63 4.62 9.38 -3.53
C SER A 63 3.98 10.14 -2.37
N LEU A 64 3.19 9.44 -1.57
CA LEU A 64 2.51 10.02 -0.43
C LEU A 64 3.50 10.46 0.65
N ILE A 65 4.49 9.63 0.94
CA ILE A 65 5.53 9.95 1.92
C ILE A 65 6.29 11.20 1.50
N ALA A 66 6.62 11.31 0.20
CA ALA A 66 7.29 12.48 -0.33
C ALA A 66 6.46 13.74 -0.11
N ARG A 67 5.14 13.66 -0.34
CA ARG A 67 4.24 14.79 -0.12
C ARG A 67 4.16 15.17 1.35
N ILE A 68 4.13 14.19 2.24
CA ILE A 68 4.11 14.44 3.68
C ILE A 68 5.39 15.14 4.11
N ASN A 69 6.53 14.67 3.60
CA ASN A 69 7.82 15.27 3.94
C ASN A 69 7.92 16.72 3.46
N LEU A 70 7.35 17.01 2.30
CA LEU A 70 7.35 18.38 1.78
C LEU A 70 6.47 19.31 2.61
N THR A 71 5.41 18.77 3.19
CA THR A 71 4.49 19.53 4.02
C THR A 71 5.11 19.84 5.39
N ASN A 72 5.88 18.92 5.90
CA ASN A 72 6.56 19.13 7.18
C ASN A 72 7.78 20.01 7.00
#